data_52d04b8676aae53321d52d71ea4cc4b6
#
_entry.id   52d04b8676aae53321d52d71ea4cc4b6
#
_cell.length_a   1.000
_cell.length_b   1.000
_cell.length_c   1.000
_cell.angle_alpha   90.00
_cell.angle_beta   90.00
_cell.angle_gamma   90.00
#
_symmetry.space_group_name_H-M   'P 1'
#
loop_
_entity.id
_entity.type
_entity.pdbx_description
1 polymer ?
#
loop_
_entity_poly.entity_id
_entity_poly.type
_entity_poly.pdbx_seq_one_letter_code
_entity_poly.pdbx_strand_id
1 'polypeptide(L)'
;AYADFDADRYLKSLTMPVLVNYGTYDTAMPIEQGAQRIIATANKSGNENVTVRYFAGNHQMRAGEGLFTPNLPLAEGYTQALENWVNGVTAGTKADGWATPQVAGATPHQRFAASQRTRSGIVGSLGVLAGLMVAGPVLIVMAAILGIGLTVFSWLQTLLAGRRSVATVRAVHATPSELGAAQRRMLHGIAGLSAGIGTAVMVITGLLYGYMSAVGVSAVLVMPQPRLFAVGWVVLRIATMLLVVLFAWEMERVWYCRADIVGVRRVICVMVALGTLATLMTLAFWGLFSL
;
A
#
# COMPACT_ATOMS: atom_id res chain seq x y z
N ALA A 1 -2.63 5.35 -10.89
CA ALA A 1 -2.36 6.25 -12.00
C ALA A 1 -2.58 7.73 -11.62
N TYR A 2 -3.31 8.00 -10.53
CA TYR A 2 -3.69 9.37 -10.11
C TYR A 2 -3.10 9.81 -8.76
N ALA A 3 -2.19 9.04 -8.18
CA ALA A 3 -1.64 9.32 -6.84
C ALA A 3 -0.88 10.68 -6.78
N ASP A 4 -0.31 11.11 -7.90
CA ASP A 4 0.44 12.36 -8.03
C ASP A 4 -0.36 13.49 -8.72
N PHE A 5 -1.65 13.23 -9.00
CA PHE A 5 -2.49 14.21 -9.69
C PHE A 5 -2.99 15.26 -8.70
N ASP A 6 -2.57 16.52 -8.93
CA ASP A 6 -3.07 17.67 -8.18
C ASP A 6 -4.27 18.31 -8.91
N ALA A 7 -5.47 17.89 -8.53
CA ALA A 7 -6.71 18.42 -9.10
C ALA A 7 -6.89 19.92 -8.85
N ASP A 8 -6.36 20.47 -7.76
CA ASP A 8 -6.52 21.89 -7.42
C ASP A 8 -5.87 22.80 -8.47
N ARG A 9 -4.79 22.34 -9.11
CA ARG A 9 -4.15 23.07 -10.20
C ARG A 9 -5.09 23.33 -11.36
N TYR A 10 -5.93 22.33 -11.69
CA TYR A 10 -6.88 22.42 -12.80
C TYR A 10 -8.17 23.09 -12.38
N LEU A 11 -8.66 22.82 -11.17
CA LEU A 11 -9.85 23.50 -10.62
C LEU A 11 -9.68 25.02 -10.57
N LYS A 12 -8.46 25.50 -10.31
CA LYS A 12 -8.13 26.94 -10.32
C LYS A 12 -8.22 27.59 -11.68
N SER A 13 -8.16 26.85 -12.78
CA SER A 13 -8.24 27.35 -14.14
C SER A 13 -9.61 27.15 -14.79
N LEU A 14 -10.57 26.54 -14.10
CA LEU A 14 -11.92 26.35 -14.60
C LEU A 14 -12.70 27.67 -14.58
N THR A 15 -13.01 28.19 -15.74
CA THR A 15 -13.83 29.43 -15.93
C THR A 15 -15.24 29.11 -16.42
N MET A 16 -15.46 27.89 -16.88
CA MET A 16 -16.76 27.43 -17.39
C MET A 16 -17.71 27.02 -16.28
N PRO A 17 -19.03 26.94 -16.52
CA PRO A 17 -19.97 26.32 -15.59
C PRO A 17 -19.57 24.89 -15.25
N VAL A 18 -19.67 24.52 -13.96
CA VAL A 18 -19.27 23.20 -13.45
C VAL A 18 -20.49 22.52 -12.83
N LEU A 19 -20.76 21.29 -13.27
CA LEU A 19 -21.73 20.41 -12.64
C LEU A 19 -21.00 19.28 -11.92
N VAL A 20 -21.31 19.10 -10.64
CA VAL A 20 -20.79 18.04 -9.80
C VAL A 20 -21.94 17.13 -9.40
N ASN A 21 -21.87 15.85 -9.77
CA ASN A 21 -22.88 14.86 -9.42
C ASN A 21 -22.27 13.82 -8.49
N TYR A 22 -22.97 13.53 -7.38
CA TYR A 22 -22.59 12.49 -6.42
C TYR A 22 -23.75 11.56 -6.12
N GLY A 23 -23.45 10.27 -6.01
CA GLY A 23 -24.37 9.29 -5.44
C GLY A 23 -24.28 9.26 -3.91
N THR A 24 -25.41 9.28 -3.20
CA THR A 24 -25.42 9.26 -1.73
C THR A 24 -24.97 7.93 -1.14
N TYR A 25 -24.97 6.85 -1.94
CA TYR A 25 -24.47 5.52 -1.58
C TYR A 25 -23.02 5.30 -2.03
N ASP A 26 -22.35 6.35 -2.52
CA ASP A 26 -20.94 6.26 -2.94
C ASP A 26 -20.04 5.93 -1.74
N THR A 27 -19.36 4.80 -1.83
CA THR A 27 -18.38 4.35 -0.83
C THR A 27 -16.94 4.59 -1.26
N ALA A 28 -16.72 5.16 -2.46
CA ALA A 28 -15.40 5.39 -3.02
C ALA A 28 -14.93 6.85 -2.86
N MET A 29 -15.87 7.79 -2.75
CA MET A 29 -15.57 9.23 -2.74
C MET A 29 -16.06 9.91 -1.45
N PRO A 30 -15.31 10.89 -0.90
CA PRO A 30 -15.77 11.75 0.19
C PRO A 30 -16.70 12.83 -0.37
N ILE A 31 -17.97 12.46 -0.60
CA ILE A 31 -18.92 13.20 -1.43
C ILE A 31 -19.25 14.61 -0.93
N GLU A 32 -19.33 14.83 0.39
CA GLU A 32 -19.57 16.16 0.95
C GLU A 32 -18.30 17.00 0.96
N GLN A 33 -17.19 16.44 1.43
CA GLN A 33 -15.90 17.11 1.46
C GLN A 33 -15.41 17.43 0.03
N GLY A 34 -15.62 16.53 -0.94
CA GLY A 34 -15.30 16.73 -2.35
C GLY A 34 -16.08 17.89 -2.95
N ALA A 35 -17.39 17.94 -2.73
CA ALA A 35 -18.24 19.03 -3.18
C ALA A 35 -17.79 20.38 -2.61
N GLN A 36 -17.59 20.46 -1.30
CA GLN A 36 -17.14 21.66 -0.61
C GLN A 36 -15.78 22.14 -1.15
N ARG A 37 -14.85 21.22 -1.40
CA ARG A 37 -13.52 21.54 -1.92
C ARG A 37 -13.59 22.09 -3.36
N ILE A 38 -14.41 21.50 -4.23
CA ILE A 38 -14.60 21.97 -5.62
C ILE A 38 -15.19 23.36 -5.61
N ILE A 39 -16.27 23.61 -4.86
CA ILE A 39 -16.88 24.92 -4.72
C ILE A 39 -15.85 25.94 -4.21
N ALA A 40 -15.18 25.65 -3.08
CA ALA A 40 -14.24 26.57 -2.47
C ALA A 40 -13.05 26.90 -3.38
N THR A 41 -12.56 25.93 -4.16
CA THR A 41 -11.41 26.14 -5.06
C THR A 41 -11.81 26.91 -6.29
N ALA A 42 -12.97 26.63 -6.88
CA ALA A 42 -13.50 27.37 -8.02
C ALA A 42 -13.81 28.82 -7.63
N ASN A 43 -14.48 29.05 -6.51
CA ASN A 43 -14.82 30.40 -6.02
C ASN A 43 -13.57 31.24 -5.75
N LYS A 44 -12.50 30.66 -5.17
CA LYS A 44 -11.21 31.35 -4.98
C LYS A 44 -10.58 31.81 -6.30
N SER A 45 -10.95 31.20 -7.41
CA SER A 45 -10.47 31.54 -8.76
C SER A 45 -11.46 32.42 -9.54
N GLY A 46 -12.51 32.88 -8.87
CA GLY A 46 -13.52 33.74 -9.46
C GLY A 46 -14.64 33.01 -10.22
N ASN A 47 -14.68 31.68 -10.17
CA ASN A 47 -15.76 30.92 -10.77
C ASN A 47 -16.80 30.51 -9.70
N GLU A 48 -17.86 31.28 -9.59
CA GLU A 48 -19.01 31.00 -8.72
C GLU A 48 -20.07 30.10 -9.38
N ASN A 49 -19.90 29.76 -10.65
CA ASN A 49 -20.86 29.00 -11.43
C ASN A 49 -20.65 27.47 -11.27
N VAL A 50 -20.73 26.99 -10.03
CA VAL A 50 -20.61 25.59 -9.65
C VAL A 50 -21.94 25.10 -9.11
N THR A 51 -22.46 24.02 -9.67
CA THR A 51 -23.71 23.37 -9.25
C THR A 51 -23.42 21.96 -8.76
N VAL A 52 -23.94 21.60 -7.60
CA VAL A 52 -23.80 20.25 -7.00
C VAL A 52 -25.15 19.59 -6.92
N ARG A 53 -25.23 18.32 -7.34
CA ARG A 53 -26.45 17.49 -7.25
C ARG A 53 -26.14 16.15 -6.64
N TYR A 54 -26.97 15.75 -5.69
CA TYR A 54 -26.91 14.45 -5.02
C TYR A 54 -28.08 13.57 -5.46
N PHE A 55 -27.80 12.32 -5.77
CA PHE A 55 -28.79 11.34 -6.20
C PHE A 55 -28.73 10.10 -5.30
N ALA A 56 -29.87 9.42 -5.12
CA ALA A 56 -29.94 8.14 -4.40
C ALA A 56 -29.32 7.02 -5.28
N GLY A 57 -28.01 7.05 -5.40
CA GLY A 57 -27.25 6.15 -6.27
C GLY A 57 -25.84 5.86 -5.75
N ASN A 58 -25.19 4.91 -6.40
CA ASN A 58 -23.81 4.51 -6.14
C ASN A 58 -22.81 5.42 -6.90
N HIS A 59 -21.52 5.07 -6.86
CA HIS A 59 -20.44 5.79 -7.55
C HIS A 59 -20.66 5.98 -9.06
N GLN A 60 -21.41 5.10 -9.71
CA GLN A 60 -21.74 5.17 -11.15
C GLN A 60 -23.08 5.84 -11.45
N MET A 61 -23.67 6.53 -10.50
CA MET A 61 -25.01 7.11 -10.60
C MET A 61 -26.10 6.05 -10.88
N ARG A 62 -25.92 4.81 -10.42
CA ARG A 62 -26.89 3.74 -10.52
C ARG A 62 -27.68 3.61 -9.22
N ALA A 63 -29.00 3.34 -9.33
CA ALA A 63 -29.84 3.13 -8.18
C ALA A 63 -29.40 1.89 -7.39
N GLY A 64 -29.07 2.04 -6.11
CA GLY A 64 -28.60 0.96 -5.24
C GLY A 64 -27.20 1.17 -4.71
N GLU A 65 -26.80 0.26 -3.82
CA GLU A 65 -25.48 0.28 -3.18
C GLU A 65 -24.46 -0.51 -4.01
N GLY A 66 -23.18 -0.21 -3.74
CA GLY A 66 -22.04 -0.91 -4.35
C GLY A 66 -21.37 -0.15 -5.49
N LEU A 67 -20.07 -0.44 -5.69
CA LEU A 67 -19.25 0.28 -6.66
C LEU A 67 -19.58 -0.09 -8.11
N PHE A 68 -19.90 -1.36 -8.38
CA PHE A 68 -19.99 -1.88 -9.74
C PHE A 68 -21.11 -2.93 -9.89
N THR A 69 -22.27 -2.72 -9.26
CA THR A 69 -23.38 -3.65 -9.39
C THR A 69 -23.91 -3.62 -10.84
N PRO A 70 -23.84 -4.73 -11.59
CA PRO A 70 -24.29 -4.76 -12.97
C PRO A 70 -25.81 -4.61 -13.06
N ASN A 71 -26.29 -4.09 -14.20
CA ASN A 71 -27.71 -4.01 -14.58
C ASN A 71 -28.63 -3.17 -13.68
N LEU A 72 -28.09 -2.33 -12.80
CA LEU A 72 -28.90 -1.35 -12.08
C LEU A 72 -29.31 -0.20 -13.01
N PRO A 73 -30.55 0.30 -12.89
CA PRO A 73 -30.97 1.51 -13.60
C PRO A 73 -30.20 2.73 -13.10
N LEU A 74 -30.21 3.81 -13.85
CA LEU A 74 -29.69 5.09 -13.37
C LEU A 74 -30.52 5.58 -12.18
N ALA A 75 -29.89 6.34 -11.28
CA ALA A 75 -30.57 6.95 -10.16
C ALA A 75 -31.70 7.84 -10.67
N GLU A 76 -32.81 7.82 -9.94
CA GLU A 76 -34.02 8.57 -10.30
C GLU A 76 -33.70 10.06 -10.45
N GLY A 77 -34.20 10.67 -11.53
CA GLY A 77 -34.02 12.09 -11.84
C GLY A 77 -32.62 12.47 -12.33
N TYR A 78 -31.61 11.55 -12.36
CA TYR A 78 -30.26 11.89 -12.76
C TYR A 78 -30.19 12.41 -14.21
N THR A 79 -30.75 11.68 -15.16
CA THR A 79 -30.74 12.07 -16.58
C THR A 79 -31.48 13.38 -16.81
N GLN A 80 -32.64 13.55 -16.18
CA GLN A 80 -33.42 14.78 -16.28
C GLN A 80 -32.70 15.99 -15.68
N ALA A 81 -32.03 15.81 -14.55
CA ALA A 81 -31.23 16.88 -13.94
C ALA A 81 -30.04 17.29 -14.81
N LEU A 82 -29.37 16.32 -15.46
CA LEU A 82 -28.30 16.56 -16.38
C LEU A 82 -28.80 17.33 -17.62
N GLU A 83 -29.90 16.90 -18.23
CA GLU A 83 -30.52 17.57 -19.37
C GLU A 83 -30.94 19.01 -19.03
N ASN A 84 -31.62 19.21 -17.92
CA ASN A 84 -32.04 20.52 -17.43
C ASN A 84 -30.84 21.45 -17.22
N TRP A 85 -29.75 20.91 -16.64
CA TRP A 85 -28.55 21.70 -16.40
C TRP A 85 -27.88 22.11 -17.72
N VAL A 86 -27.71 21.19 -18.67
CA VAL A 86 -27.13 21.51 -19.99
C VAL A 86 -27.97 22.57 -20.72
N ASN A 87 -29.29 22.38 -20.75
CA ASN A 87 -30.20 23.32 -21.39
C ASN A 87 -30.19 24.69 -20.69
N GLY A 88 -30.15 24.72 -19.37
CA GLY A 88 -30.05 25.97 -18.63
C GLY A 88 -28.75 26.71 -18.88
N VAL A 89 -27.61 26.04 -18.88
CA VAL A 89 -26.29 26.63 -19.16
C VAL A 89 -26.23 27.18 -20.58
N THR A 90 -26.77 26.46 -21.57
CA THR A 90 -26.83 26.94 -22.96
C THR A 90 -27.75 28.15 -23.12
N ALA A 91 -28.77 28.26 -22.26
CA ALA A 91 -29.65 29.43 -22.19
C ALA A 91 -29.07 30.58 -21.34
N GLY A 92 -27.86 30.44 -20.82
CA GLY A 92 -27.16 31.47 -20.04
C GLY A 92 -27.52 31.48 -18.54
N THR A 93 -28.19 30.44 -18.01
CA THR A 93 -28.48 30.33 -16.58
C THR A 93 -27.19 30.17 -15.80
N LYS A 94 -27.00 30.98 -14.77
CA LYS A 94 -25.88 30.86 -13.79
C LYS A 94 -26.31 30.08 -12.57
N ALA A 95 -25.35 29.69 -11.71
CA ALA A 95 -25.62 28.88 -10.52
C ALA A 95 -26.62 29.52 -9.55
N ASP A 96 -26.63 30.81 -9.40
CA ASP A 96 -27.57 31.60 -8.61
C ASP A 96 -28.97 31.76 -9.25
N GLY A 97 -29.09 31.54 -10.54
CA GLY A 97 -30.35 31.62 -11.31
C GLY A 97 -31.15 30.29 -11.36
N TRP A 98 -30.67 29.23 -10.74
CA TRP A 98 -31.37 27.95 -10.72
C TRP A 98 -32.56 27.98 -9.75
N ALA A 99 -33.62 27.28 -10.12
CA ALA A 99 -34.79 27.08 -9.25
C ALA A 99 -34.48 26.30 -7.96
N THR A 100 -33.39 25.56 -7.95
CA THR A 100 -32.87 24.80 -6.80
C THR A 100 -31.55 25.41 -6.31
N PRO A 101 -31.23 25.28 -5.00
CA PRO A 101 -29.97 25.77 -4.45
C PRO A 101 -28.75 25.24 -5.19
N GLN A 102 -27.60 25.92 -5.01
CA GLN A 102 -26.31 25.48 -5.55
C GLN A 102 -25.99 24.02 -5.22
N VAL A 103 -26.33 23.59 -4.00
CA VAL A 103 -26.24 22.20 -3.54
C VAL A 103 -27.65 21.69 -3.30
N ALA A 104 -28.10 20.70 -4.04
CA ALA A 104 -29.46 20.16 -3.93
C ALA A 104 -29.52 18.65 -4.24
N GLY A 105 -30.70 18.06 -4.03
CA GLY A 105 -30.98 16.65 -4.29
C GLY A 105 -31.13 15.84 -3.01
N ALA A 106 -30.79 14.56 -3.06
CA ALA A 106 -30.86 13.64 -1.93
C ALA A 106 -29.88 14.05 -0.83
N THR A 107 -30.22 13.76 0.44
CA THR A 107 -29.38 14.09 1.59
C THR A 107 -28.11 13.22 1.56
N PRO A 108 -26.92 13.82 1.46
CA PRO A 108 -25.69 13.05 1.48
C PRO A 108 -25.38 12.53 2.89
N HIS A 109 -24.75 11.38 2.96
CA HIS A 109 -24.18 10.81 4.18
C HIS A 109 -22.76 10.32 3.89
N GLN A 110 -21.80 11.21 4.03
CA GLN A 110 -20.40 10.85 3.80
C GLN A 110 -19.92 9.81 4.83
N ARG A 111 -19.46 8.67 4.35
CA ARG A 111 -19.03 7.55 5.20
C ARG A 111 -17.58 7.65 5.68
N PHE A 112 -16.77 8.47 5.02
CA PHE A 112 -15.36 8.69 5.38
C PHE A 112 -14.90 10.07 4.90
N ALA A 113 -13.81 10.58 5.51
CA ALA A 113 -13.14 11.80 5.07
C ALA A 113 -11.85 11.46 4.32
N ALA A 114 -11.55 12.20 3.26
CA ALA A 114 -10.27 12.09 2.61
C ALA A 114 -9.16 12.64 3.52
N SER A 115 -8.00 12.00 3.50
CA SER A 115 -6.81 12.53 4.17
C SER A 115 -6.45 13.91 3.60
N GLN A 116 -6.07 14.84 4.48
CA GLN A 116 -5.60 16.16 4.07
C GLN A 116 -4.19 16.14 3.42
N ARG A 117 -3.56 14.99 3.30
CA ARG A 117 -2.26 14.87 2.62
C ARG A 117 -2.43 15.16 1.14
N THR A 118 -2.03 16.37 0.74
CA THR A 118 -2.11 16.86 -0.63
C THR A 118 -0.89 16.52 -1.49
N ARG A 119 0.18 16.00 -0.89
CA ARG A 119 1.39 15.58 -1.62
C ARG A 119 1.85 14.24 -1.10
N SER A 120 1.89 13.28 -1.98
CA SER A 120 2.65 12.07 -1.80
C SER A 120 4.15 12.44 -1.83
N GLY A 121 4.90 12.09 -0.80
CA GLY A 121 6.36 12.12 -0.86
C GLY A 121 6.88 11.18 -1.98
N ILE A 122 8.19 10.99 -2.05
CA ILE A 122 8.85 10.10 -3.05
C ILE A 122 8.13 8.74 -3.14
N VAL A 123 7.67 8.20 -2.00
CA VAL A 123 6.94 6.92 -1.92
C VAL A 123 5.54 6.98 -2.54
N GLY A 124 4.99 8.18 -2.76
CA GLY A 124 3.66 8.36 -3.35
C GLY A 124 3.63 8.31 -4.87
N SER A 125 4.77 8.29 -5.54
CA SER A 125 4.82 8.00 -6.97
C SER A 125 4.41 6.55 -7.22
N LEU A 126 3.43 6.33 -8.08
CA LEU A 126 2.95 4.98 -8.43
C LEU A 126 4.09 4.09 -8.96
N GLY A 127 5.00 4.67 -9.76
CA GLY A 127 6.17 3.95 -10.27
C GLY A 127 7.13 3.53 -9.17
N VAL A 128 7.43 4.43 -8.22
CA VAL A 128 8.27 4.13 -7.06
C VAL A 128 7.60 3.09 -6.16
N LEU A 129 6.31 3.24 -5.90
CA LEU A 129 5.54 2.28 -5.11
C LEU A 129 5.56 0.89 -5.75
N ALA A 130 5.25 0.79 -7.05
CA ALA A 130 5.30 -0.49 -7.78
C ALA A 130 6.71 -1.09 -7.74
N GLY A 131 7.74 -0.26 -7.91
CA GLY A 131 9.13 -0.68 -7.77
C GLY A 131 9.46 -1.26 -6.40
N LEU A 132 9.04 -0.59 -5.32
CA LEU A 132 9.24 -1.06 -3.94
C LEU A 132 8.47 -2.35 -3.64
N MET A 133 7.23 -2.45 -4.13
CA MET A 133 6.37 -3.64 -3.98
C MET A 133 7.01 -4.89 -4.60
N VAL A 134 7.74 -4.73 -5.69
CA VAL A 134 8.46 -5.84 -6.36
C VAL A 134 9.85 -6.03 -5.77
N ALA A 135 10.60 -4.95 -5.53
CA ALA A 135 11.99 -5.02 -5.09
C ALA A 135 12.13 -5.69 -3.71
N GLY A 136 11.21 -5.42 -2.78
CA GLY A 136 11.22 -6.03 -1.45
C GLY A 136 11.25 -7.56 -1.51
N PRO A 137 10.19 -8.21 -2.02
CA PRO A 137 10.14 -9.67 -2.17
C PRO A 137 11.27 -10.25 -3.03
N VAL A 138 11.64 -9.60 -4.13
CA VAL A 138 12.71 -10.09 -5.02
C VAL A 138 14.06 -10.15 -4.29
N LEU A 139 14.42 -9.11 -3.54
CA LEU A 139 15.66 -9.10 -2.77
C LEU A 139 15.67 -10.20 -1.70
N ILE A 140 14.56 -10.44 -1.03
CA ILE A 140 14.43 -11.52 -0.04
C ILE A 140 14.59 -12.89 -0.70
N VAL A 141 13.93 -13.13 -1.83
CA VAL A 141 14.06 -14.40 -2.58
C VAL A 141 15.49 -14.62 -3.05
N MET A 142 16.14 -13.59 -3.59
CA MET A 142 17.55 -13.70 -4.00
C MET A 142 18.48 -13.97 -2.81
N ALA A 143 18.26 -13.33 -1.67
CA ALA A 143 19.00 -13.59 -0.45
C ALA A 143 18.82 -15.04 0.03
N ALA A 144 17.60 -15.57 -0.05
CA ALA A 144 17.30 -16.97 0.28
C ALA A 144 18.01 -17.96 -0.66
N ILE A 145 17.99 -17.71 -1.96
CA ILE A 145 18.69 -18.54 -2.97
C ILE A 145 20.20 -18.57 -2.69
N LEU A 146 20.81 -17.41 -2.43
CA LEU A 146 22.22 -17.32 -2.07
C LEU A 146 22.53 -18.05 -0.76
N GLY A 147 21.65 -17.93 0.26
CA GLY A 147 21.79 -18.63 1.53
C GLY A 147 21.73 -20.13 1.39
N ILE A 148 20.76 -20.65 0.62
CA ILE A 148 20.63 -22.07 0.29
C ILE A 148 21.88 -22.54 -0.48
N GLY A 149 22.31 -21.78 -1.50
CA GLY A 149 23.50 -22.10 -2.26
C GLY A 149 24.76 -22.23 -1.40
N LEU A 150 24.96 -21.29 -0.45
CA LEU A 150 26.07 -21.38 0.51
C LEU A 150 25.97 -22.62 1.40
N THR A 151 24.77 -22.95 1.86
CA THR A 151 24.55 -24.11 2.74
C THR A 151 24.85 -25.41 1.99
N VAL A 152 24.33 -25.56 0.78
CA VAL A 152 24.60 -26.73 -0.09
C VAL A 152 26.08 -26.83 -0.42
N PHE A 153 26.73 -25.71 -0.77
CA PHE A 153 28.15 -25.70 -1.08
C PHE A 153 29.01 -26.11 0.12
N SER A 154 28.71 -25.58 1.32
CA SER A 154 29.42 -25.97 2.55
C SER A 154 29.20 -27.46 2.89
N TRP A 155 27.99 -27.98 2.69
CA TRP A 155 27.68 -29.38 2.87
C TRP A 155 28.44 -30.29 1.90
N LEU A 156 28.50 -29.92 0.59
CA LEU A 156 29.30 -30.64 -0.41
C LEU A 156 30.79 -30.63 -0.06
N GLN A 157 31.34 -29.49 0.39
CA GLN A 157 32.73 -29.43 0.83
C GLN A 157 33.02 -30.37 2.00
N THR A 158 32.10 -30.45 3.00
CA THR A 158 32.26 -31.38 4.14
C THR A 158 32.19 -32.83 3.68
N LEU A 159 31.32 -33.19 2.76
CA LEU A 159 31.26 -34.54 2.18
C LEU A 159 32.52 -34.90 1.41
N LEU A 160 33.07 -33.97 0.62
CA LEU A 160 34.30 -34.19 -0.16
C LEU A 160 35.55 -34.23 0.75
N ALA A 161 35.57 -33.39 1.78
CA ALA A 161 36.63 -33.39 2.78
C ALA A 161 36.61 -34.68 3.63
N GLY A 162 35.45 -35.16 4.01
CA GLY A 162 35.28 -36.43 4.74
C GLY A 162 35.83 -37.66 3.96
N ARG A 163 35.76 -37.60 2.62
CA ARG A 163 36.39 -38.65 1.76
C ARG A 163 37.92 -38.52 1.68
N ARG A 164 38.47 -37.31 1.92
CA ARG A 164 39.95 -37.08 1.92
C ARG A 164 40.61 -37.26 3.27
N SER A 165 39.86 -37.09 4.39
CA SER A 165 40.42 -37.13 5.73
C SER A 165 40.66 -38.52 6.31
N VAL A 166 40.36 -39.61 5.63
CA VAL A 166 40.79 -40.97 6.02
C VAL A 166 42.31 -41.15 5.82
N ALA A 167 42.95 -40.25 5.05
CA ALA A 167 44.40 -40.34 4.77
C ALA A 167 45.29 -39.42 5.65
N THR A 168 44.73 -38.51 6.47
CA THR A 168 45.57 -37.52 7.19
C THR A 168 45.11 -37.23 8.64
N VAL A 169 44.68 -38.27 9.37
CA VAL A 169 44.44 -38.15 10.82
C VAL A 169 45.73 -38.44 11.59
N ARG A 170 46.73 -37.54 11.42
CA ARG A 170 47.87 -37.42 12.33
C ARG A 170 48.53 -36.07 12.19
N ALA A 171 47.89 -35.01 12.60
CA ALA A 171 48.58 -33.82 13.13
C ALA A 171 47.55 -32.75 13.55
N VAL A 172 47.79 -32.21 14.71
CA VAL A 172 47.29 -30.97 15.29
C VAL A 172 46.00 -31.10 16.09
N HIS A 173 46.18 -31.43 17.36
CA HIS A 173 45.33 -30.98 18.46
C HIS A 173 45.42 -29.46 18.57
N ALA A 174 44.63 -28.74 17.74
CA ALA A 174 44.26 -27.39 18.05
C ALA A 174 42.85 -27.48 18.63
N THR A 175 42.75 -27.36 19.96
CA THR A 175 41.47 -27.07 20.64
C THR A 175 40.85 -25.86 19.96
N PRO A 176 39.62 -25.96 19.42
CA PRO A 176 38.93 -24.78 18.91
C PRO A 176 38.79 -23.84 20.11
N SER A 177 39.44 -22.67 20.05
CA SER A 177 39.34 -21.67 21.10
C SER A 177 37.86 -21.41 21.38
N GLU A 178 37.47 -21.30 22.66
CA GLU A 178 36.08 -20.98 23.05
C GLU A 178 35.55 -19.74 22.30
N LEU A 179 36.45 -18.80 21.94
CA LEU A 179 36.20 -17.66 21.11
C LEU A 179 35.67 -18.06 19.71
N GLY A 180 36.26 -19.04 19.05
CA GLY A 180 35.84 -19.52 17.73
C GLY A 180 34.48 -20.24 17.78
N ALA A 181 34.12 -20.86 18.91
CA ALA A 181 32.81 -21.48 19.12
C ALA A 181 31.74 -20.41 19.37
N ALA A 182 32.04 -19.38 20.16
CA ALA A 182 31.14 -18.26 20.41
C ALA A 182 30.85 -17.46 19.13
N GLN A 183 31.90 -17.18 18.33
CA GLN A 183 31.78 -16.50 17.03
C GLN A 183 30.94 -17.30 16.04
N ARG A 184 31.13 -18.63 15.95
CA ARG A 184 30.29 -19.50 15.13
C ARG A 184 28.83 -19.49 15.55
N ARG A 185 28.55 -19.54 16.86
CA ARG A 185 27.16 -19.45 17.39
C ARG A 185 26.51 -18.11 17.04
N MET A 186 27.24 -16.99 17.13
CA MET A 186 26.75 -15.67 16.74
C MET A 186 26.41 -15.60 15.24
N LEU A 187 27.30 -16.09 14.37
CA LEU A 187 27.05 -16.08 12.91
C LEU A 187 25.89 -17.00 12.52
N HIS A 188 25.70 -18.14 13.18
CA HIS A 188 24.51 -18.98 12.99
C HIS A 188 23.24 -18.28 13.50
N GLY A 189 23.31 -17.56 14.60
CA GLY A 189 22.22 -16.76 15.12
C GLY A 189 21.76 -15.67 14.16
N ILE A 190 22.70 -14.97 13.50
CA ILE A 190 22.40 -13.96 12.49
C ILE A 190 21.75 -14.61 11.26
N ALA A 191 22.28 -15.72 10.76
CA ALA A 191 21.72 -16.42 9.62
C ALA A 191 20.28 -16.89 9.89
N GLY A 192 20.01 -17.41 11.09
CA GLY A 192 18.68 -17.80 11.52
C GLY A 192 17.71 -16.61 11.62
N LEU A 193 18.19 -15.48 12.16
CA LEU A 193 17.39 -14.27 12.29
C LEU A 193 17.07 -13.66 10.90
N SER A 194 18.05 -13.57 10.00
CA SER A 194 17.84 -13.11 8.64
C SER A 194 16.86 -14.00 7.86
N ALA A 195 16.92 -15.32 8.05
CA ALA A 195 15.95 -16.25 7.46
C ALA A 195 14.54 -16.03 8.05
N GLY A 196 14.44 -15.82 9.37
CA GLY A 196 13.18 -15.50 10.05
C GLY A 196 12.55 -14.20 9.55
N ILE A 197 13.33 -13.14 9.41
CA ILE A 197 12.87 -11.85 8.89
C ILE A 197 12.47 -11.98 7.41
N GLY A 198 13.27 -12.64 6.60
CA GLY A 198 12.91 -12.90 5.20
C GLY A 198 11.57 -13.62 5.08
N THR A 199 11.35 -14.65 5.91
CA THR A 199 10.06 -15.36 5.98
C THR A 199 8.92 -14.42 6.42
N ALA A 200 9.12 -13.63 7.47
CA ALA A 200 8.13 -12.67 7.95
C ALA A 200 7.76 -11.63 6.88
N VAL A 201 8.75 -11.10 6.16
CA VAL A 201 8.53 -10.17 5.02
C VAL A 201 7.66 -10.83 3.95
N MET A 202 7.98 -12.06 3.54
CA MET A 202 7.19 -12.77 2.51
C MET A 202 5.76 -13.04 2.96
N VAL A 203 5.57 -13.46 4.21
CA VAL A 203 4.24 -13.73 4.78
C VAL A 203 3.43 -12.44 4.86
N ILE A 204 3.98 -11.36 5.40
CA ILE A 204 3.27 -10.08 5.53
C ILE A 204 2.93 -9.49 4.16
N THR A 205 3.85 -9.57 3.19
CA THR A 205 3.59 -9.14 1.82
C THR A 205 2.47 -9.95 1.17
N GLY A 206 2.51 -11.28 1.31
CA GLY A 206 1.46 -12.16 0.81
C GLY A 206 0.10 -11.88 1.45
N LEU A 207 0.06 -11.67 2.77
CA LEU A 207 -1.16 -11.30 3.49
C LEU A 207 -1.70 -9.94 3.05
N LEU A 208 -0.83 -8.94 2.84
CA LEU A 208 -1.24 -7.63 2.35
C LEU A 208 -1.86 -7.74 0.95
N TYR A 209 -1.21 -8.45 0.03
CA TYR A 209 -1.71 -8.58 -1.34
C TYR A 209 -2.99 -9.42 -1.38
N GLY A 210 -3.06 -10.50 -0.61
CA GLY A 210 -4.28 -11.29 -0.45
C GLY A 210 -5.44 -10.47 0.12
N TYR A 211 -5.17 -9.69 1.16
CA TYR A 211 -6.15 -8.77 1.76
C TYR A 211 -6.64 -7.73 0.75
N MET A 212 -5.73 -7.05 0.03
CA MET A 212 -6.09 -6.03 -0.96
C MET A 212 -6.90 -6.63 -2.12
N SER A 213 -6.52 -7.84 -2.56
CA SER A 213 -7.27 -8.57 -3.58
C SER A 213 -8.67 -8.95 -3.09
N ALA A 214 -8.80 -9.46 -1.87
CA ALA A 214 -10.09 -9.82 -1.28
C ALA A 214 -11.01 -8.60 -1.12
N VAL A 215 -10.48 -7.47 -0.65
CA VAL A 215 -11.23 -6.20 -0.58
C VAL A 215 -11.66 -5.74 -1.97
N GLY A 216 -10.77 -5.78 -2.96
CA GLY A 216 -11.08 -5.41 -4.33
C GLY A 216 -12.16 -6.29 -4.94
N VAL A 217 -12.05 -7.60 -4.80
CA VAL A 217 -13.06 -8.56 -5.30
C VAL A 217 -14.40 -8.35 -4.60
N SER A 218 -14.43 -8.18 -3.27
CA SER A 218 -15.68 -7.95 -2.53
C SER A 218 -16.35 -6.63 -2.92
N ALA A 219 -15.55 -5.59 -3.21
CA ALA A 219 -16.07 -4.31 -3.70
C ALA A 219 -16.69 -4.44 -5.09
N VAL A 220 -16.03 -5.20 -5.99
CA VAL A 220 -16.54 -5.46 -7.36
C VAL A 220 -17.82 -6.31 -7.33
N LEU A 221 -17.87 -7.34 -6.49
CA LEU A 221 -19.03 -8.25 -6.40
C LEU A 221 -20.14 -7.75 -5.48
N VAL A 222 -19.99 -6.55 -4.90
CA VAL A 222 -20.97 -5.94 -3.97
C VAL A 222 -21.28 -6.86 -2.79
N MET A 223 -20.29 -7.59 -2.34
CA MET A 223 -20.44 -8.40 -1.14
C MET A 223 -20.47 -7.53 0.11
N PRO A 224 -21.30 -7.83 1.12
CA PRO A 224 -21.23 -7.15 2.40
C PRO A 224 -19.80 -7.33 2.95
N GLN A 225 -19.14 -6.24 3.31
CA GLN A 225 -17.77 -6.30 3.85
C GLN A 225 -17.81 -7.00 5.21
N PRO A 226 -17.31 -8.21 5.34
CA PRO A 226 -17.34 -8.93 6.60
C PRO A 226 -16.46 -8.22 7.63
N ARG A 227 -16.85 -8.30 8.91
CA ARG A 227 -16.02 -7.85 10.05
C ARG A 227 -14.58 -8.37 9.97
N LEU A 228 -14.35 -9.45 9.25
CA LEU A 228 -13.05 -10.04 8.96
C LEU A 228 -12.08 -9.02 8.32
N PHE A 229 -12.55 -8.08 7.50
CA PHE A 229 -11.68 -7.08 6.90
C PHE A 229 -11.15 -6.07 7.93
N ALA A 230 -11.98 -5.65 8.87
CA ALA A 230 -11.52 -4.77 9.96
C ALA A 230 -10.48 -5.49 10.84
N VAL A 231 -10.74 -6.75 11.21
CA VAL A 231 -9.81 -7.59 11.98
C VAL A 231 -8.52 -7.84 11.19
N GLY A 232 -8.62 -8.17 9.90
CA GLY A 232 -7.45 -8.40 9.02
C GLY A 232 -6.53 -7.19 8.94
N TRP A 233 -7.09 -5.98 8.89
CA TRP A 233 -6.30 -4.75 8.90
C TRP A 233 -5.54 -4.56 10.22
N VAL A 234 -6.18 -4.81 11.35
CA VAL A 234 -5.54 -4.74 12.67
C VAL A 234 -4.42 -5.77 12.79
N VAL A 235 -4.65 -7.00 12.33
CA VAL A 235 -3.63 -8.06 12.32
C VAL A 235 -2.42 -7.66 11.48
N LEU A 236 -2.63 -7.10 10.28
CA LEU A 236 -1.54 -6.60 9.43
C LEU A 236 -0.74 -5.48 10.11
N ARG A 237 -1.40 -4.59 10.83
CA ARG A 237 -0.72 -3.53 11.60
C ARG A 237 0.17 -4.11 12.69
N ILE A 238 -0.36 -5.03 13.48
CA ILE A 238 0.41 -5.71 14.55
C ILE A 238 1.61 -6.44 13.95
N ALA A 239 1.41 -7.21 12.87
CA ALA A 239 2.47 -7.92 12.18
C ALA A 239 3.55 -6.96 11.65
N THR A 240 3.15 -5.81 11.11
CA THR A 240 4.07 -4.76 10.64
C THR A 240 4.92 -4.21 11.79
N MET A 241 4.32 -3.92 12.97
CA MET A 241 5.05 -3.44 14.13
C MET A 241 6.05 -4.49 14.65
N LEU A 242 5.66 -5.75 14.67
CA LEU A 242 6.57 -6.84 15.02
C LEU A 242 7.72 -6.97 14.03
N LEU A 243 7.47 -6.79 12.75
CA LEU A 243 8.52 -6.78 11.72
C LEU A 243 9.53 -5.64 11.95
N VAL A 244 9.07 -4.44 12.33
CA VAL A 244 9.97 -3.32 12.67
C VAL A 244 10.89 -3.67 13.84
N VAL A 245 10.32 -4.26 14.90
CA VAL A 245 11.10 -4.67 16.08
C VAL A 245 12.14 -5.74 15.71
N LEU A 246 11.74 -6.76 14.96
CA LEU A 246 12.64 -7.81 14.49
C LEU A 246 13.75 -7.25 13.60
N PHE A 247 13.39 -6.35 12.71
CA PHE A 247 14.35 -5.69 11.81
C PHE A 247 15.36 -4.83 12.57
N ALA A 248 14.90 -4.04 13.54
CA ALA A 248 15.79 -3.25 14.39
C ALA A 248 16.77 -4.16 15.17
N TRP A 249 16.29 -5.26 15.70
CA TRP A 249 17.11 -6.26 16.42
C TRP A 249 18.14 -6.92 15.49
N GLU A 250 17.77 -7.25 14.24
CA GLU A 250 18.73 -7.76 13.25
C GLU A 250 19.81 -6.73 12.94
N MET A 251 19.41 -5.49 12.69
CA MET A 251 20.37 -4.42 12.37
C MET A 251 21.36 -4.17 13.50
N GLU A 252 20.92 -4.21 14.74
CA GLU A 252 21.77 -4.14 15.90
C GLU A 252 22.82 -5.28 15.92
N ARG A 253 22.39 -6.54 15.71
CA ARG A 253 23.28 -7.70 15.67
C ARG A 253 24.27 -7.64 14.51
N VAL A 254 23.78 -7.29 13.32
CA VAL A 254 24.62 -7.14 12.13
C VAL A 254 25.65 -6.03 12.37
N TRP A 255 25.30 -4.95 13.05
CA TRP A 255 26.21 -3.87 13.40
C TRP A 255 27.33 -4.34 14.32
N TYR A 256 27.01 -5.07 15.38
CA TYR A 256 28.02 -5.63 16.31
C TYR A 256 28.95 -6.64 15.64
N CYS A 257 28.44 -7.44 14.71
CA CYS A 257 29.21 -8.48 14.03
C CYS A 257 29.74 -8.05 12.66
N ARG A 258 29.69 -6.78 12.30
CA ARG A 258 30.02 -6.28 10.95
C ARG A 258 31.43 -6.62 10.46
N ALA A 259 32.39 -6.75 11.38
CA ALA A 259 33.75 -7.11 11.06
C ALA A 259 33.91 -8.58 10.65
N ASP A 260 33.05 -9.45 11.19
CA ASP A 260 33.07 -10.90 10.99
C ASP A 260 32.20 -11.35 9.80
N ILE A 261 31.30 -10.47 9.34
CA ILE A 261 30.41 -10.73 8.20
C ILE A 261 31.13 -10.31 6.92
N VAL A 262 31.69 -11.29 6.20
CA VAL A 262 32.47 -11.06 4.98
C VAL A 262 31.88 -11.83 3.77
N GLY A 263 32.27 -11.40 2.58
CA GLY A 263 31.93 -12.08 1.34
C GLY A 263 30.41 -12.19 1.09
N VAL A 264 29.94 -13.34 0.62
CA VAL A 264 28.54 -13.57 0.23
C VAL A 264 27.57 -13.41 1.42
N ARG A 265 28.00 -13.69 2.65
CA ARG A 265 27.16 -13.45 3.84
C ARG A 265 26.82 -11.98 4.02
N ARG A 266 27.77 -11.08 3.74
CA ARG A 266 27.54 -9.63 3.77
C ARG A 266 26.51 -9.20 2.72
N VAL A 267 26.61 -9.78 1.52
CA VAL A 267 25.64 -9.53 0.45
C VAL A 267 24.24 -9.97 0.88
N ILE A 268 24.09 -11.16 1.45
CA ILE A 268 22.80 -11.65 1.95
C ILE A 268 22.21 -10.71 3.00
N CYS A 269 22.99 -10.29 4.01
CA CYS A 269 22.52 -9.36 5.04
C CYS A 269 22.06 -8.01 4.43
N VAL A 270 22.82 -7.48 3.47
CA VAL A 270 22.45 -6.24 2.79
C VAL A 270 21.15 -6.42 1.98
N MET A 271 21.00 -7.53 1.27
CA MET A 271 19.79 -7.81 0.49
C MET A 271 18.56 -7.97 1.40
N VAL A 272 18.69 -8.67 2.53
CA VAL A 272 17.61 -8.79 3.53
C VAL A 272 17.27 -7.41 4.09
N ALA A 273 18.26 -6.61 4.45
CA ALA A 273 18.05 -5.27 4.99
C ALA A 273 17.32 -4.36 3.98
N LEU A 274 17.79 -4.29 2.74
CA LEU A 274 17.17 -3.48 1.69
C LEU A 274 15.79 -3.99 1.31
N GLY A 275 15.60 -5.30 1.22
CA GLY A 275 14.31 -5.92 0.93
C GLY A 275 13.28 -5.64 2.02
N THR A 276 13.68 -5.75 3.30
CA THR A 276 12.82 -5.40 4.44
C THR A 276 12.48 -3.92 4.44
N LEU A 277 13.45 -3.04 4.21
CA LEU A 277 13.22 -1.60 4.14
C LEU A 277 12.25 -1.23 3.03
N ALA A 278 12.40 -1.78 1.82
CA ALA A 278 11.49 -1.57 0.70
C ALA A 278 10.07 -2.02 1.04
N THR A 279 9.93 -3.16 1.72
CA THR A 279 8.64 -3.65 2.21
C THR A 279 8.03 -2.73 3.27
N LEU A 280 8.81 -2.27 4.25
CA LEU A 280 8.35 -1.33 5.27
C LEU A 280 7.89 0.00 4.66
N MET A 281 8.58 0.50 3.64
CA MET A 281 8.16 1.69 2.90
C MET A 281 6.82 1.46 2.17
N THR A 282 6.62 0.28 1.59
CA THR A 282 5.33 -0.12 1.00
C THR A 282 4.22 -0.16 2.05
N LEU A 283 4.47 -0.77 3.20
CA LEU A 283 3.51 -0.85 4.31
C LEU A 283 3.17 0.54 4.88
N ALA A 284 4.16 1.44 4.94
CA ALA A 284 3.96 2.83 5.33
C ALA A 284 3.06 3.59 4.35
N PHE A 285 3.23 3.37 3.05
CA PHE A 285 2.36 3.96 2.03
C PHE A 285 0.89 3.55 2.25
N TRP A 286 0.64 2.30 2.56
CA TRP A 286 -0.71 1.78 2.84
C TRP A 286 -1.24 2.18 4.22
N GLY A 287 -0.51 2.99 4.99
CA GLY A 287 -0.99 3.53 6.27
C GLY A 287 -0.97 2.52 7.42
N LEU A 288 -0.18 1.45 7.33
CA LEU A 288 -0.08 0.44 8.39
C LEU A 288 0.67 0.94 9.64
N PHE A 289 1.30 2.11 9.57
CA PHE A 289 1.91 2.82 10.70
C PHE A 289 1.07 3.97 11.26
N SER A 290 -0.04 4.34 10.60
CA SER A 290 -0.93 5.39 11.12
C SER A 290 -1.79 4.82 12.26
N LEU A 291 -1.81 5.49 13.39
CA LEU A 291 -2.69 5.20 14.52
C LEU A 291 -4.11 5.67 14.23
#